data_f61dbd60dfa66f556b376cfa21d89262
#
_entry.id   f61dbd60dfa66f556b376cfa21d89262
#
_cell.length_a   1.000
_cell.length_b   1.000
_cell.length_c   1.000
_cell.angle_alpha   90.00
_cell.angle_beta   90.00
_cell.angle_gamma   90.00
#
_symmetry.space_group_name_H-M   'P 1'
#
loop_
_entity.id
_entity.type
_entity.pdbx_description
1 polymer ?
#
loop_
_entity_poly.entity_id
_entity_poly.type
_entity_poly.pdbx_seq_one_letter_code
_entity_poly.pdbx_strand_id
1 'polypeptide(L)'
;MTDNARNDAPAVTEKKSSRRSFRRKKPWHQGRGGSTQNGQSNKQGKPQPKIFFCGDPHGEFDYINKTVEKYRPDAIVILGDLQPPDDLETLLAPTLAITQVWWIPGNHDTDCEEYYDRLWHGPIAEHNLHGRVAEVAGLRIAGLGWCFRV
;
A
#
# COMPACT_ATOMS: atom_id res chain seq x y z
N MET A 1 -56.23 40.91 2.59
CA MET A 1 -55.43 40.82 3.84
C MET A 1 -54.10 40.19 3.43
N THR A 2 -53.13 41.04 3.38
CA THR A 2 -51.79 40.79 2.87
C THR A 2 -50.87 40.50 4.07
N ASP A 3 -50.26 39.35 4.13
CA ASP A 3 -49.16 39.11 5.07
C ASP A 3 -47.85 38.88 4.33
N ASN A 4 -46.96 39.77 4.62
CA ASN A 4 -45.67 40.00 4.02
C ASN A 4 -44.61 39.33 4.95
N ALA A 5 -44.14 38.13 4.63
CA ALA A 5 -43.07 37.48 5.37
C ALA A 5 -41.70 37.89 4.79
N ARG A 6 -40.95 38.65 5.57
CA ARG A 6 -39.59 39.13 5.28
C ARG A 6 -38.59 37.97 5.34
N ASN A 7 -37.84 37.84 4.26
CA ASN A 7 -36.63 36.99 4.20
C ASN A 7 -35.47 37.67 4.92
N ASP A 8 -35.05 37.14 6.06
CA ASP A 8 -33.81 37.52 6.70
C ASP A 8 -32.73 36.50 6.30
N ALA A 9 -31.81 36.94 5.45
CA ALA A 9 -30.61 36.17 5.11
C ALA A 9 -29.51 36.43 6.15
N PRO A 10 -28.79 35.40 6.66
CA PRO A 10 -27.68 35.60 7.60
C PRO A 10 -26.46 36.15 6.87
N ALA A 11 -25.81 37.11 7.53
CA ALA A 11 -24.60 37.79 7.08
C ALA A 11 -23.42 36.83 6.96
N VAL A 12 -22.74 36.86 5.82
CA VAL A 12 -21.50 36.14 5.54
C VAL A 12 -20.35 36.88 6.23
N THR A 13 -19.76 36.27 7.25
CA THR A 13 -18.53 36.76 7.89
C THR A 13 -17.31 36.34 7.08
N GLU A 14 -16.66 37.31 6.43
CA GLU A 14 -15.35 37.12 5.78
C GLU A 14 -14.27 36.73 6.81
N LYS A 15 -13.72 35.51 6.68
CA LYS A 15 -12.51 35.10 7.39
C LYS A 15 -11.28 35.62 6.65
N LYS A 16 -10.57 36.59 7.24
CA LYS A 16 -9.28 37.08 6.78
C LYS A 16 -8.26 35.93 6.71
N SER A 17 -7.78 35.65 5.51
CA SER A 17 -6.72 34.68 5.24
C SER A 17 -5.37 35.24 5.75
N SER A 18 -4.82 34.58 6.75
CA SER A 18 -3.48 34.85 7.26
C SER A 18 -2.44 34.30 6.26
N ARG A 19 -1.77 35.25 5.57
CA ARG A 19 -0.63 34.94 4.68
C ARG A 19 0.56 34.49 5.54
N ARG A 20 0.84 33.17 5.58
CA ARG A 20 2.09 32.63 6.14
C ARG A 20 3.25 33.00 5.20
N SER A 21 4.16 33.82 5.71
CA SER A 21 5.41 34.18 5.03
C SER A 21 6.31 32.96 4.88
N PHE A 22 6.65 32.60 3.65
CA PHE A 22 7.65 31.59 3.34
C PHE A 22 9.06 32.11 3.70
N ARG A 23 9.59 31.59 4.80
CA ARG A 23 10.95 31.86 5.24
C ARG A 23 11.94 31.19 4.28
N ARG A 24 12.66 31.99 3.48
CA ARG A 24 13.73 31.54 2.58
C ARG A 24 14.82 30.82 3.38
N LYS A 25 15.09 29.55 3.05
CA LYS A 25 16.21 28.79 3.60
C LYS A 25 17.52 29.34 3.02
N LYS A 26 18.52 29.55 3.91
CA LYS A 26 19.86 30.00 3.57
C LYS A 26 20.60 28.96 2.73
N PRO A 27 21.53 29.36 1.82
CA PRO A 27 22.31 28.42 1.01
C PRO A 27 23.31 27.66 1.89
N TRP A 28 23.53 26.40 1.55
CA TRP A 28 24.50 25.51 2.20
C TRP A 28 25.92 25.97 1.91
N HIS A 29 26.71 26.28 2.94
CA HIS A 29 28.12 26.54 2.83
C HIS A 29 28.88 25.23 2.58
N GLN A 30 29.66 25.17 1.50
CA GLN A 30 30.64 24.12 1.26
C GLN A 30 31.71 24.15 2.35
N GLY A 31 31.71 23.18 3.25
CA GLY A 31 32.82 22.96 4.18
C GLY A 31 33.95 22.21 3.48
N ARG A 32 35.17 22.80 3.59
CA ARG A 32 36.41 22.24 3.10
C ARG A 32 36.77 20.90 3.75
N GLY A 33 37.41 20.05 2.96
CA GLY A 33 37.81 18.69 3.31
C GLY A 33 38.69 18.57 4.55
N GLY A 34 38.38 17.59 5.34
CA GLY A 34 39.26 16.95 6.30
C GLY A 34 39.33 15.49 5.92
N SER A 35 40.47 15.02 5.53
CA SER A 35 40.77 13.61 5.26
C SER A 35 40.84 12.86 6.57
N THR A 36 39.71 12.29 6.99
CA THR A 36 39.67 11.32 8.06
C THR A 36 39.72 9.92 7.43
N GLN A 37 40.79 9.21 7.69
CA GLN A 37 40.93 7.79 7.34
C GLN A 37 39.80 7.02 8.04
N ASN A 38 38.76 6.71 7.29
CA ASN A 38 37.70 5.84 7.78
C ASN A 38 38.20 4.39 7.78
N GLY A 39 38.47 3.89 8.97
CA GLY A 39 38.50 2.45 9.18
C GLY A 39 37.16 1.85 8.71
N GLN A 40 37.19 1.13 7.62
CA GLN A 40 36.05 0.35 7.13
C GLN A 40 35.80 -0.75 8.15
N SER A 41 34.91 -0.46 9.12
CA SER A 41 34.26 -1.51 9.87
C SER A 41 33.37 -2.26 8.88
N ASN A 42 33.78 -3.45 8.51
CA ASN A 42 33.01 -4.39 7.69
C ASN A 42 31.80 -4.83 8.50
N LYS A 43 30.77 -3.98 8.58
CA LYS A 43 29.44 -4.36 9.05
C LYS A 43 28.88 -5.27 7.97
N GLN A 44 29.04 -6.59 8.16
CA GLN A 44 28.26 -7.58 7.43
C GLN A 44 26.79 -7.23 7.69
N GLY A 45 26.18 -6.48 6.77
CA GLY A 45 24.77 -6.14 6.82
C GLY A 45 23.95 -7.43 6.83
N LYS A 46 22.90 -7.50 7.66
CA LYS A 46 21.95 -8.61 7.57
C LYS A 46 21.50 -8.73 6.10
N PRO A 47 21.37 -9.96 5.57
CA PRO A 47 20.90 -10.14 4.20
C PRO A 47 19.57 -9.39 4.03
N GLN A 48 19.45 -8.64 2.95
CA GLN A 48 18.21 -7.91 2.64
C GLN A 48 17.12 -8.91 2.31
N PRO A 49 15.90 -8.73 2.82
CA PRO A 49 14.80 -9.63 2.50
C PRO A 49 14.44 -9.54 1.02
N LYS A 50 14.11 -10.67 0.44
CA LYS A 50 13.65 -10.80 -0.94
C LYS A 50 12.12 -10.76 -0.94
N ILE A 51 11.54 -9.66 -1.42
CA ILE A 51 10.09 -9.50 -1.55
C ILE A 51 9.74 -9.44 -3.03
N PHE A 52 8.77 -10.25 -3.44
CA PHE A 52 8.23 -10.21 -4.80
C PHE A 52 6.93 -9.42 -4.83
N PHE A 53 6.79 -8.60 -5.85
CA PHE A 53 5.55 -7.89 -6.16
C PHE A 53 4.95 -8.53 -7.42
N CYS A 54 3.73 -9.01 -7.29
CA CYS A 54 3.00 -9.72 -8.36
C CYS A 54 1.79 -8.87 -8.74
N GLY A 55 1.68 -8.45 -10.00
CA GLY A 55 0.54 -7.65 -10.49
C GLY A 55 -0.50 -8.52 -11.19
N ASP A 56 -1.74 -8.10 -11.08
CA ASP A 56 -2.87 -8.42 -11.94
C ASP A 56 -3.04 -9.92 -12.26
N PRO A 57 -3.22 -10.82 -11.28
CA PRO A 57 -3.35 -12.26 -11.56
C PRO A 57 -4.63 -12.65 -12.28
N HIS A 58 -5.72 -11.86 -12.17
CA HIS A 58 -7.00 -12.11 -12.84
C HIS A 58 -7.47 -13.58 -12.73
N GLY A 59 -7.40 -14.16 -11.52
CA GLY A 59 -7.77 -15.53 -11.24
C GLY A 59 -6.71 -16.59 -11.51
N GLU A 60 -5.56 -16.21 -12.11
CA GLU A 60 -4.48 -17.14 -12.47
C GLU A 60 -3.37 -17.13 -11.43
N PHE A 61 -3.40 -18.04 -10.47
CA PHE A 61 -2.43 -18.09 -9.36
C PHE A 61 -1.30 -19.10 -9.55
N ASP A 62 -1.40 -19.99 -10.51
CA ASP A 62 -0.41 -21.05 -10.76
C ASP A 62 1.00 -20.53 -11.00
N TYR A 63 1.13 -19.42 -11.72
CA TYR A 63 2.44 -18.83 -12.01
C TYR A 63 3.08 -18.25 -10.75
N ILE A 64 2.27 -17.72 -9.81
CA ILE A 64 2.73 -17.24 -8.51
C ILE A 64 3.27 -18.42 -7.70
N ASN A 65 2.50 -19.52 -7.59
CA ASN A 65 2.90 -20.71 -6.86
C ASN A 65 4.21 -21.28 -7.40
N LYS A 66 4.34 -21.45 -8.72
CA LYS A 66 5.56 -21.93 -9.39
C LYS A 66 6.76 -21.00 -9.18
N THR A 67 6.52 -19.69 -9.21
CA THR A 67 7.56 -18.69 -9.00
C THR A 67 8.07 -18.71 -7.56
N VAL A 68 7.16 -18.77 -6.59
CA VAL A 68 7.52 -18.83 -5.16
C VAL A 68 8.25 -20.14 -4.84
N GLU A 69 7.78 -21.26 -5.36
CA GLU A 69 8.46 -22.56 -5.20
C GLU A 69 9.91 -22.51 -5.70
N LYS A 70 10.13 -21.90 -6.88
CA LYS A 70 11.44 -21.82 -7.52
C LYS A 70 12.40 -20.86 -6.82
N TYR A 71 11.93 -19.66 -6.45
CA TYR A 71 12.80 -18.56 -6.03
C TYR A 71 12.82 -18.32 -4.53
N ARG A 72 11.89 -18.91 -3.78
CA ARG A 72 11.78 -18.84 -2.30
C ARG A 72 11.95 -17.41 -1.77
N PRO A 73 11.06 -16.45 -2.11
CA PRO A 73 11.10 -15.12 -1.53
C PRO A 73 10.71 -15.17 -0.05
N ASP A 74 11.12 -14.16 0.72
CA ASP A 74 10.74 -14.01 2.13
C ASP A 74 9.28 -13.51 2.28
N ALA A 75 8.76 -12.84 1.27
CA ALA A 75 7.35 -12.46 1.17
C ALA A 75 6.95 -12.20 -0.29
N ILE A 76 5.64 -12.24 -0.57
CA ILE A 76 5.04 -11.71 -1.79
C ILE A 76 3.98 -10.67 -1.44
N VAL A 77 3.80 -9.70 -2.35
CA VAL A 77 2.72 -8.71 -2.30
C VAL A 77 2.00 -8.73 -3.65
N ILE A 78 0.71 -9.06 -3.65
CA ILE A 78 -0.12 -9.05 -4.86
C ILE A 78 -0.72 -7.65 -5.01
N LEU A 79 -0.56 -7.06 -6.19
CA LEU A 79 -0.83 -5.64 -6.45
C LEU A 79 -2.20 -5.39 -7.11
N GLY A 80 -3.23 -6.10 -6.66
CA GLY A 80 -4.61 -5.91 -7.11
C GLY A 80 -5.02 -6.80 -8.27
N ASP A 81 -6.28 -6.63 -8.67
CA ASP A 81 -6.97 -7.39 -9.70
C ASP A 81 -6.82 -8.91 -9.53
N LEU A 82 -7.07 -9.36 -8.28
CA LEU A 82 -6.93 -10.75 -7.91
C LEU A 82 -8.02 -11.62 -8.54
N GLN A 83 -9.29 -11.14 -8.51
CA GLN A 83 -10.47 -11.83 -9.07
C GLN A 83 -10.49 -13.34 -8.74
N PRO A 84 -10.41 -13.73 -7.47
CA PRO A 84 -10.15 -15.12 -7.10
C PRO A 84 -11.35 -16.03 -7.42
N PRO A 85 -11.18 -17.10 -8.23
CA PRO A 85 -12.26 -18.04 -8.54
C PRO A 85 -12.63 -18.96 -7.36
N ASP A 86 -11.80 -18.99 -6.30
CA ASP A 86 -11.99 -19.73 -5.05
C ASP A 86 -11.32 -18.96 -3.90
N ASP A 87 -11.36 -19.46 -2.67
CA ASP A 87 -10.68 -18.84 -1.53
C ASP A 87 -9.18 -18.71 -1.79
N LEU A 88 -8.62 -17.53 -1.50
CA LEU A 88 -7.19 -17.27 -1.72
C LEU A 88 -6.30 -18.25 -0.96
N GLU A 89 -6.71 -18.72 0.21
CA GLU A 89 -5.98 -19.72 0.97
C GLU A 89 -5.85 -21.04 0.19
N THR A 90 -6.91 -21.44 -0.50
CA THR A 90 -6.90 -22.63 -1.36
C THR A 90 -6.01 -22.43 -2.59
N LEU A 91 -6.19 -21.31 -3.28
CA LEU A 91 -5.46 -20.99 -4.53
C LEU A 91 -3.96 -20.79 -4.29
N LEU A 92 -3.59 -20.24 -3.14
CA LEU A 92 -2.21 -19.93 -2.77
C LEU A 92 -1.64 -20.89 -1.70
N ALA A 93 -2.28 -22.03 -1.43
CA ALA A 93 -1.81 -22.99 -0.42
C ALA A 93 -0.33 -23.39 -0.59
N PRO A 94 0.20 -23.67 -1.80
CA PRO A 94 1.62 -23.95 -1.99
C PRO A 94 2.52 -22.76 -1.63
N THR A 95 2.08 -21.55 -1.94
CA THR A 95 2.79 -20.30 -1.63
C THR A 95 2.77 -20.01 -0.13
N LEU A 96 1.61 -20.12 0.52
CA LEU A 96 1.43 -19.89 1.96
C LEU A 96 2.25 -20.85 2.82
N ALA A 97 2.51 -22.06 2.34
CA ALA A 97 3.39 -23.02 3.01
C ALA A 97 4.88 -22.62 2.96
N ILE A 98 5.26 -21.68 2.13
CA ILE A 98 6.65 -21.29 1.88
C ILE A 98 6.97 -19.89 2.41
N THR A 99 6.05 -18.94 2.24
CA THR A 99 6.32 -17.51 2.45
C THR A 99 5.09 -16.73 2.92
N GLN A 100 5.32 -15.49 3.35
CA GLN A 100 4.25 -14.56 3.68
C GLN A 100 3.57 -14.05 2.41
N VAL A 101 2.25 -14.07 2.40
CA VAL A 101 1.42 -13.51 1.32
C VAL A 101 0.72 -12.26 1.84
N TRP A 102 0.85 -11.17 1.10
CA TRP A 102 0.17 -9.91 1.34
C TRP A 102 -0.49 -9.44 0.05
N TRP A 103 -1.51 -8.58 0.15
CA TRP A 103 -2.20 -8.11 -1.03
C TRP A 103 -2.79 -6.71 -0.83
N ILE A 104 -3.08 -6.05 -1.92
CA ILE A 104 -3.91 -4.84 -1.99
C ILE A 104 -5.01 -5.06 -3.02
N PRO A 105 -6.20 -4.45 -2.87
CA PRO A 105 -7.24 -4.57 -3.89
C PRO A 105 -6.94 -3.74 -5.13
N GLY A 106 -7.35 -4.25 -6.29
CA GLY A 106 -7.44 -3.55 -7.56
C GLY A 106 -8.88 -3.13 -7.89
N ASN A 107 -9.10 -2.61 -9.09
CA ASN A 107 -10.42 -2.12 -9.49
C ASN A 107 -11.41 -3.24 -9.88
N HIS A 108 -10.90 -4.42 -10.26
CA HIS A 108 -11.74 -5.57 -10.62
C HIS A 108 -12.10 -6.46 -9.43
N ASP A 109 -11.52 -6.25 -8.27
CA ASP A 109 -11.75 -7.09 -7.09
C ASP A 109 -13.12 -6.89 -6.42
N THR A 110 -13.91 -5.93 -6.91
CA THR A 110 -15.29 -5.66 -6.49
C THR A 110 -16.28 -5.73 -7.65
N ASP A 111 -15.92 -6.37 -8.76
CA ASP A 111 -16.80 -6.51 -9.92
C ASP A 111 -17.99 -7.44 -9.65
N CYS A 112 -17.85 -8.39 -8.72
CA CYS A 112 -18.94 -9.22 -8.20
C CYS A 112 -18.81 -9.45 -6.69
N GLU A 113 -19.91 -9.87 -6.05
CA GLU A 113 -19.99 -10.09 -4.62
C GLU A 113 -19.08 -11.23 -4.16
N GLU A 114 -18.94 -12.28 -4.98
CA GLU A 114 -18.10 -13.44 -4.67
C GLU A 114 -16.62 -13.05 -4.54
N TYR A 115 -16.09 -12.16 -5.39
CA TYR A 115 -14.72 -11.68 -5.26
C TYR A 115 -14.53 -10.87 -3.98
N TYR A 116 -15.50 -9.98 -3.69
CA TYR A 116 -15.48 -9.21 -2.46
C TYR A 116 -15.46 -10.13 -1.23
N ASP A 117 -16.37 -11.09 -1.14
CA ASP A 117 -16.47 -11.99 0.00
C ASP A 117 -15.19 -12.80 0.22
N ARG A 118 -14.62 -13.38 -0.84
CA ARG A 118 -13.37 -14.16 -0.77
C ARG A 118 -12.16 -13.33 -0.32
N LEU A 119 -12.13 -12.05 -0.65
CA LEU A 119 -11.04 -11.16 -0.32
C LEU A 119 -11.18 -10.52 1.06
N TRP A 120 -12.37 -10.00 1.40
CA TRP A 120 -12.56 -9.25 2.65
C TRP A 120 -13.08 -10.10 3.81
N HIS A 121 -13.70 -11.25 3.52
CA HIS A 121 -14.21 -12.16 4.55
C HIS A 121 -13.49 -13.52 4.53
N GLY A 122 -12.59 -13.75 3.60
CA GLY A 122 -11.78 -14.96 3.49
C GLY A 122 -10.69 -15.06 4.56
N PRO A 123 -10.05 -16.25 4.67
CA PRO A 123 -9.09 -16.56 5.75
C PRO A 123 -7.84 -15.65 5.79
N ILE A 124 -7.43 -15.06 4.66
CA ILE A 124 -6.28 -14.15 4.58
C ILE A 124 -6.68 -12.69 4.37
N ALA A 125 -7.91 -12.32 4.72
CA ALA A 125 -8.39 -10.93 4.68
C ALA A 125 -7.54 -9.98 5.53
N GLU A 126 -7.01 -10.46 6.66
CA GLU A 126 -6.11 -9.68 7.52
C GLU A 126 -4.77 -9.32 6.87
N HIS A 127 -4.38 -9.99 5.78
CA HIS A 127 -3.18 -9.70 5.01
C HIS A 127 -3.39 -8.60 3.96
N ASN A 128 -4.56 -7.97 3.93
CA ASN A 128 -4.81 -6.79 3.10
C ASN A 128 -4.01 -5.59 3.63
N LEU A 129 -3.14 -5.01 2.79
CA LEU A 129 -2.33 -3.84 3.13
C LEU A 129 -3.03 -2.50 2.84
N HIS A 130 -4.19 -2.51 2.20
CA HIS A 130 -4.87 -1.27 1.81
C HIS A 130 -5.10 -0.34 3.00
N GLY A 131 -4.61 0.89 2.91
CA GLY A 131 -4.77 1.93 3.92
C GLY A 131 -4.00 1.72 5.21
N ARG A 132 -3.06 0.77 5.27
CA ARG A 132 -2.28 0.49 6.49
C ARG A 132 -0.81 0.24 6.21
N VAL A 133 -0.03 0.22 7.29
CA VAL A 133 1.38 -0.18 7.31
C VAL A 133 1.48 -1.51 8.05
N ALA A 134 2.16 -2.49 7.46
CA ALA A 134 2.48 -3.77 8.11
C ALA A 134 3.98 -4.05 8.08
N GLU A 135 4.43 -4.96 8.94
CA GLU A 135 5.78 -5.51 8.89
C GLU A 135 5.77 -6.75 7.98
N VAL A 136 6.47 -6.66 6.87
CA VAL A 136 6.55 -7.70 5.84
C VAL A 136 8.01 -8.11 5.69
N ALA A 137 8.34 -9.33 6.06
CA ALA A 137 9.73 -9.85 6.04
C ALA A 137 10.75 -8.90 6.74
N GLY A 138 10.35 -8.27 7.85
CA GLY A 138 11.20 -7.33 8.60
C GLY A 138 11.28 -5.91 8.02
N LEU A 139 10.55 -5.61 6.96
CA LEU A 139 10.40 -4.26 6.40
C LEU A 139 9.02 -3.70 6.68
N ARG A 140 8.94 -2.40 6.93
CA ARG A 140 7.67 -1.70 7.03
C ARG A 140 7.17 -1.32 5.64
N ILE A 141 6.07 -1.93 5.20
CA ILE A 141 5.44 -1.71 3.90
C ILE A 141 4.08 -1.06 4.12
N ALA A 142 3.80 0.00 3.36
CA ALA A 142 2.50 0.62 3.27
C ALA A 142 1.83 0.23 1.96
N GLY A 143 0.55 -0.13 2.00
CA GLY A 143 -0.24 -0.47 0.84
C GLY A 143 -1.35 0.56 0.59
N LEU A 144 -1.53 0.94 -0.66
CA LEU A 144 -2.67 1.70 -1.13
C LEU A 144 -3.15 1.06 -2.44
N GLY A 145 -4.20 0.30 -2.34
CA GLY A 145 -4.90 -0.29 -3.47
C GLY A 145 -6.11 0.55 -3.86
N TRP A 146 -6.74 0.18 -4.95
CA TRP A 146 -7.92 0.78 -5.51
C TRP A 146 -7.66 1.82 -6.61
N CYS A 147 -8.38 1.65 -7.71
CA CYS A 147 -8.57 2.69 -8.71
C CYS A 147 -10.00 3.23 -8.59
N PHE A 148 -10.17 4.53 -8.42
CA PHE A 148 -11.51 5.11 -8.43
C PHE A 148 -12.05 5.04 -9.87
N ARG A 149 -13.16 4.33 -10.08
CA ARG A 149 -13.99 4.56 -11.28
C ARG A 149 -14.71 5.89 -11.08
N VAL A 150 -14.39 6.87 -11.91
CA VAL A 150 -15.12 8.13 -12.03
C VAL A 150 -16.35 7.92 -12.92
#